data_835e3a1cfdfb05158e37f13e8a074742
#
_entry.id   835e3a1cfdfb05158e37f13e8a074742
#
_cell.length_a   1.000
_cell.length_b   1.000
_cell.length_c   1.000
_cell.angle_alpha   90.00
_cell.angle_beta   90.00
_cell.angle_gamma   90.00
#
_symmetry.space_group_name_H-M   'P 1'
#
loop_
_entity.id
_entity.type
_entity.pdbx_description
1 polymer ?
#
loop_
_entity_poly.entity_id
_entity_poly.type
_entity_poly.pdbx_seq_one_letter_code
_entity_poly.pdbx_strand_id
1 'polypeptide(L)'
;MDKNIQVETVVNKLKNIAEKKIKDQKYNTALAAISCAADILYTFNQKYTDDDLEKLTSDIGDNLKSKYNRANYKKCTDTILVYDGFGLDTRGVVRMYLNALGLNEYSVYYVTNSTVQDSIPTIKSMCDKYGIKIIYIDMADYEKCFMQLSDVFETIKPKAAFFYTTPYDSAASAAFHAYEGICTRYLIDLTDHAFWLGKCANDYFLGSREMSAYIEHFERNIPKHKCIKLGVNLLNEKVTDHSGLPFDLENTRYVFSGGALYKTLGDDNNTFYRIIDHILEEHSDIKFIYAGTGDNSELKKVVEKFPDRAFHLNERKDFFYIIQHCTLYLNTYPMFGGMMMKYSALAHKL
;
A
#
# COMPACT_ATOMS: atom_id res chain seq x y z
N MET A 1 0.57 -32.50 -10.45
CA MET A 1 1.80 -31.74 -10.15
C MET A 1 1.43 -30.75 -9.06
N ASP A 2 2.14 -30.75 -7.95
CA ASP A 2 1.83 -29.86 -6.84
C ASP A 2 1.93 -28.39 -7.30
N LYS A 3 0.94 -27.58 -6.96
CA LYS A 3 0.86 -26.15 -7.36
C LYS A 3 2.11 -25.38 -6.90
N ASN A 4 2.67 -25.75 -5.74
CA ASN A 4 3.87 -25.17 -5.19
C ASN A 4 5.12 -25.46 -6.03
N ILE A 5 5.27 -26.69 -6.54
CA ILE A 5 6.38 -27.08 -7.44
C ILE A 5 6.31 -26.31 -8.77
N GLN A 6 5.10 -26.01 -9.25
CA GLN A 6 4.92 -25.23 -10.47
C GLN A 6 5.36 -23.77 -10.30
N VAL A 7 4.99 -23.14 -9.21
CA VAL A 7 5.39 -21.74 -8.90
C VAL A 7 6.90 -21.62 -8.80
N GLU A 8 7.55 -22.47 -8.01
CA GLU A 8 9.01 -22.45 -7.83
C GLU A 8 9.75 -22.68 -9.17
N THR A 9 9.25 -23.61 -9.99
CA THR A 9 9.81 -23.89 -11.32
C THR A 9 9.76 -22.65 -12.22
N VAL A 10 8.64 -21.90 -12.21
CA VAL A 10 8.49 -20.67 -13.02
C VAL A 10 9.38 -19.57 -12.49
N VAL A 11 9.42 -19.33 -11.18
CA VAL A 11 10.27 -18.34 -10.54
C VAL A 11 11.75 -18.61 -10.86
N ASN A 12 12.22 -19.86 -10.76
CA ASN A 12 13.60 -20.22 -11.08
C ASN A 12 13.95 -20.00 -12.57
N LYS A 13 13.00 -20.25 -13.50
CA LYS A 13 13.19 -19.90 -14.91
C LYS A 13 13.35 -18.39 -15.11
N LEU A 14 12.56 -17.56 -14.40
CA LEU A 14 12.65 -16.11 -14.49
C LEU A 14 13.96 -15.58 -13.89
N LYS A 15 14.46 -16.15 -12.78
CA LYS A 15 15.78 -15.86 -12.23
C LYS A 15 16.90 -16.15 -13.24
N ASN A 16 16.88 -17.32 -13.87
CA ASN A 16 17.86 -17.70 -14.90
C ASN A 16 17.83 -16.74 -16.12
N ILE A 17 16.62 -16.27 -16.50
CA ILE A 17 16.48 -15.24 -17.54
C ILE A 17 17.12 -13.94 -17.08
N ALA A 18 16.83 -13.49 -15.85
CA ALA A 18 17.41 -12.26 -15.30
C ALA A 18 18.93 -12.33 -15.27
N GLU A 19 19.53 -13.40 -14.73
CA GLU A 19 20.99 -13.62 -14.71
C GLU A 19 21.62 -13.54 -16.10
N LYS A 20 21.02 -14.24 -17.08
CA LYS A 20 21.50 -14.20 -18.48
C LYS A 20 21.42 -12.76 -19.03
N LYS A 21 20.33 -12.04 -18.76
CA LYS A 21 20.14 -10.67 -19.27
C LYS A 21 21.06 -9.65 -18.58
N ILE A 22 21.41 -9.86 -17.32
CA ILE A 22 22.46 -9.08 -16.64
C ILE A 22 23.81 -9.26 -17.35
N LYS A 23 24.21 -10.51 -17.63
CA LYS A 23 25.45 -10.82 -18.38
C LYS A 23 25.45 -10.18 -19.78
N ASP A 24 24.30 -10.15 -20.43
CA ASP A 24 24.11 -9.52 -21.75
C ASP A 24 23.96 -7.98 -21.67
N GLN A 25 24.01 -7.37 -20.47
CA GLN A 25 23.76 -5.95 -20.18
C GLN A 25 22.38 -5.44 -20.65
N LYS A 26 21.38 -6.33 -20.71
CA LYS A 26 19.98 -6.03 -21.06
C LYS A 26 19.15 -5.81 -19.81
N TYR A 27 19.46 -4.76 -19.07
CA TYR A 27 18.94 -4.53 -17.72
C TYR A 27 17.42 -4.31 -17.67
N ASN A 28 16.84 -3.65 -18.67
CA ASN A 28 15.38 -3.50 -18.75
C ASN A 28 14.66 -4.86 -18.75
N THR A 29 15.15 -5.81 -19.56
CA THR A 29 14.57 -7.17 -19.62
C THR A 29 14.86 -7.97 -18.33
N ALA A 30 16.03 -7.77 -17.72
CA ALA A 30 16.37 -8.42 -16.45
C ALA A 30 15.45 -7.95 -15.31
N LEU A 31 15.23 -6.64 -15.17
CA LEU A 31 14.31 -6.06 -14.19
C LEU A 31 12.87 -6.51 -14.43
N ALA A 32 12.41 -6.60 -15.69
CA ALA A 32 11.10 -7.13 -16.03
C ALA A 32 10.93 -8.59 -15.58
N ALA A 33 11.97 -9.44 -15.78
CA ALA A 33 11.93 -10.82 -15.33
C ALA A 33 11.88 -10.93 -13.79
N ILE A 34 12.65 -10.09 -13.08
CA ILE A 34 12.63 -10.01 -11.61
C ILE A 34 11.24 -9.54 -11.11
N SER A 35 10.69 -8.50 -11.72
CA SER A 35 9.36 -7.99 -11.37
C SER A 35 8.28 -9.07 -11.55
N CYS A 36 8.31 -9.81 -12.67
CA CYS A 36 7.39 -10.91 -12.92
C CYS A 36 7.55 -12.04 -11.89
N ALA A 37 8.78 -12.41 -11.51
CA ALA A 37 9.03 -13.42 -10.48
C ALA A 37 8.50 -12.97 -9.11
N ALA A 38 8.72 -11.70 -8.75
CA ALA A 38 8.23 -11.11 -7.52
C ALA A 38 6.68 -11.04 -7.47
N ASP A 39 6.02 -10.70 -8.58
CA ASP A 39 4.56 -10.68 -8.68
C ASP A 39 3.95 -12.08 -8.51
N ILE A 40 4.58 -13.12 -9.10
CA ILE A 40 4.18 -14.51 -8.89
C ILE A 40 4.34 -14.91 -7.43
N LEU A 41 5.45 -14.56 -6.78
CA LEU A 41 5.66 -14.86 -5.36
C LEU A 41 4.67 -14.12 -4.47
N TYR A 42 4.35 -12.88 -4.77
CA TYR A 42 3.31 -12.12 -4.08
C TYR A 42 1.92 -12.75 -4.26
N THR A 43 1.56 -13.11 -5.48
CA THR A 43 0.23 -13.65 -5.81
C THR A 43 -0.02 -15.01 -5.17
N PHE A 44 0.98 -15.88 -5.15
CA PHE A 44 0.86 -17.22 -4.58
C PHE A 44 1.32 -17.33 -3.13
N ASN A 45 1.98 -16.31 -2.61
CA ASN A 45 2.38 -16.12 -1.22
C ASN A 45 3.00 -17.37 -0.53
N GLN A 46 3.96 -18.02 -1.20
CA GLN A 46 4.62 -19.23 -0.68
C GLN A 46 5.79 -18.94 0.24
N LYS A 47 6.38 -17.76 0.14
CA LYS A 47 7.49 -17.29 0.96
C LYS A 47 7.47 -15.78 1.07
N TYR A 48 8.07 -15.25 2.13
CA TYR A 48 8.09 -13.82 2.40
C TYR A 48 9.27 -13.08 1.75
N THR A 49 10.34 -13.78 1.40
CA THR A 49 11.55 -13.21 0.79
C THR A 49 12.21 -14.20 -0.17
N ASP A 50 13.04 -13.70 -1.09
CA ASP A 50 13.89 -14.48 -1.97
C ASP A 50 15.23 -13.78 -2.13
N ASP A 51 16.26 -14.29 -1.45
CA ASP A 51 17.59 -13.65 -1.41
C ASP A 51 18.27 -13.63 -2.77
N ASP A 52 17.95 -14.55 -3.70
CA ASP A 52 18.51 -14.49 -5.05
C ASP A 52 17.91 -13.34 -5.87
N LEU A 53 16.58 -13.11 -5.75
CA LEU A 53 15.96 -11.96 -6.41
C LEU A 53 16.47 -10.64 -5.83
N GLU A 54 16.63 -10.56 -4.50
CA GLU A 54 17.24 -9.38 -3.85
C GLU A 54 18.67 -9.14 -4.36
N LYS A 55 19.47 -10.21 -4.47
CA LYS A 55 20.84 -10.12 -4.99
C LYS A 55 20.85 -9.68 -6.47
N LEU A 56 20.04 -10.28 -7.32
CA LEU A 56 19.96 -9.89 -8.74
C LEU A 56 19.54 -8.42 -8.88
N THR A 57 18.63 -7.96 -8.04
CA THR A 57 18.16 -6.56 -8.03
C THR A 57 19.29 -5.61 -7.61
N SER A 58 20.03 -5.95 -6.56
CA SER A 58 21.18 -5.14 -6.11
C SER A 58 22.30 -5.13 -7.14
N ASP A 59 22.65 -6.29 -7.73
CA ASP A 59 23.66 -6.39 -8.79
C ASP A 59 23.31 -5.49 -10.00
N ILE A 60 22.01 -5.40 -10.37
CA ILE A 60 21.56 -4.48 -11.43
C ILE A 60 21.70 -3.02 -10.98
N GLY A 61 21.34 -2.68 -9.75
CA GLY A 61 21.50 -1.34 -9.20
C GLY A 61 22.93 -0.84 -9.30
N ASP A 62 23.90 -1.66 -8.88
CA ASP A 62 25.33 -1.35 -8.95
C ASP A 62 25.83 -1.22 -10.39
N ASN A 63 25.42 -2.15 -11.27
CA ASN A 63 25.78 -2.13 -12.68
C ASN A 63 25.24 -0.88 -13.40
N LEU A 64 23.98 -0.50 -13.16
CA LEU A 64 23.37 0.69 -13.76
C LEU A 64 23.98 1.97 -13.20
N LYS A 65 24.25 2.02 -11.88
CA LYS A 65 24.99 3.14 -11.27
C LYS A 65 26.33 3.35 -11.95
N SER A 66 27.10 2.28 -12.17
CA SER A 66 28.39 2.32 -12.84
C SER A 66 28.23 2.69 -14.32
N LYS A 67 27.32 2.03 -15.06
CA LYS A 67 27.08 2.26 -16.51
C LYS A 67 26.78 3.73 -16.81
N TYR A 68 26.02 4.39 -15.95
CA TYR A 68 25.58 5.78 -16.14
C TYR A 68 26.38 6.79 -15.33
N ASN A 69 27.55 6.37 -14.74
CA ASN A 69 28.41 7.22 -13.94
C ASN A 69 27.66 8.02 -12.86
N ARG A 70 26.70 7.37 -12.20
CA ARG A 70 25.91 8.02 -11.17
C ARG A 70 26.73 8.36 -9.94
N ALA A 71 26.68 9.63 -9.53
CA ALA A 71 27.54 10.17 -8.49
C ALA A 71 26.94 9.96 -7.09
N ASN A 72 27.83 9.81 -6.11
CA ASN A 72 27.45 9.99 -4.72
C ASN A 72 27.29 11.48 -4.44
N TYR A 73 26.31 11.85 -3.63
CA TYR A 73 26.10 13.23 -3.23
C TYR A 73 26.31 13.44 -1.73
N LYS A 74 26.60 14.66 -1.35
CA LYS A 74 26.51 15.07 0.05
C LYS A 74 25.05 15.41 0.35
N LYS A 75 24.40 14.63 1.24
CA LYS A 75 22.99 14.81 1.59
C LYS A 75 22.69 16.18 2.18
N CYS A 76 21.55 16.75 1.79
CA CYS A 76 20.96 17.93 2.45
C CYS A 76 20.39 17.53 3.80
N THR A 77 20.42 18.45 4.78
CA THR A 77 20.01 18.14 6.16
C THR A 77 18.50 18.12 6.36
N ASP A 78 17.76 18.76 5.47
CA ASP A 78 16.31 19.03 5.56
C ASP A 78 15.48 18.42 4.44
N THR A 79 16.10 17.76 3.45
CA THR A 79 15.41 17.22 2.27
C THR A 79 14.99 15.77 2.46
N ILE A 80 13.73 15.48 2.17
CA ILE A 80 13.14 14.15 2.24
C ILE A 80 12.50 13.79 0.91
N LEU A 81 12.74 12.54 0.46
CA LEU A 81 12.10 11.92 -0.67
C LEU A 81 11.01 10.96 -0.18
N VAL A 82 9.81 11.02 -0.77
CA VAL A 82 8.75 10.01 -0.63
C VAL A 82 8.46 9.45 -2.03
N TYR A 83 8.84 8.22 -2.27
CA TYR A 83 8.52 7.51 -3.50
C TYR A 83 7.24 6.70 -3.33
N ASP A 84 6.27 6.89 -4.21
CA ASP A 84 5.01 6.17 -4.26
C ASP A 84 4.83 5.47 -5.61
N GLY A 85 5.18 4.19 -5.65
CA GLY A 85 5.01 3.32 -6.81
C GLY A 85 3.58 2.82 -7.02
N PHE A 86 2.67 3.01 -6.04
CA PHE A 86 1.25 2.71 -6.22
C PHE A 86 0.50 3.82 -6.98
N GLY A 87 0.76 5.08 -6.65
CA GLY A 87 0.09 6.23 -7.27
C GLY A 87 -1.43 6.20 -7.11
N LEU A 88 -1.95 5.78 -5.96
CA LEU A 88 -3.39 5.63 -5.73
C LEU A 88 -3.90 6.65 -4.71
N ASP A 89 -4.78 7.57 -5.16
CA ASP A 89 -5.35 8.66 -4.36
C ASP A 89 -6.10 8.18 -3.10
N THR A 90 -6.74 7.02 -3.20
CA THR A 90 -7.54 6.43 -2.13
C THR A 90 -6.70 5.73 -1.05
N ARG A 91 -5.40 5.49 -1.26
CA ARG A 91 -4.55 4.84 -0.27
C ARG A 91 -4.17 5.77 0.87
N GLY A 92 -4.80 5.56 2.03
CA GLY A 92 -4.62 6.40 3.21
C GLY A 92 -3.21 6.39 3.80
N VAL A 93 -2.41 5.33 3.61
CA VAL A 93 -1.10 5.20 4.26
C VAL A 93 -0.12 6.25 3.78
N VAL A 94 0.08 6.43 2.48
CA VAL A 94 1.00 7.46 1.96
C VAL A 94 0.58 8.86 2.40
N ARG A 95 -0.73 9.14 2.42
CA ARG A 95 -1.26 10.43 2.88
C ARG A 95 -0.94 10.73 4.34
N MET A 96 -0.91 9.70 5.21
CA MET A 96 -0.49 9.85 6.61
C MET A 96 0.96 10.27 6.73
N TYR A 97 1.84 9.67 5.94
CA TYR A 97 3.25 10.05 5.89
C TYR A 97 3.44 11.46 5.34
N LEU A 98 2.77 11.81 4.24
CA LEU A 98 2.81 13.16 3.67
C LEU A 98 2.29 14.21 4.68
N ASN A 99 1.20 13.92 5.40
CA ASN A 99 0.69 14.79 6.45
C ASN A 99 1.71 14.95 7.58
N ALA A 100 2.28 13.86 8.07
CA ALA A 100 3.25 13.91 9.17
C ALA A 100 4.53 14.65 8.77
N LEU A 101 5.04 14.44 7.57
CA LEU A 101 6.23 15.11 7.05
C LEU A 101 5.95 16.59 6.73
N GLY A 102 4.77 16.91 6.19
CA GLY A 102 4.37 18.26 5.84
C GLY A 102 4.10 19.18 7.05
N LEU A 103 3.85 18.61 8.25
CA LEU A 103 3.73 19.34 9.51
C LEU A 103 5.09 19.72 10.10
N ASN A 104 6.18 19.27 9.52
CA ASN A 104 7.54 19.56 9.96
C ASN A 104 8.27 20.45 8.94
N GLU A 105 9.37 21.06 9.36
CA GLU A 105 10.17 21.98 8.53
C GLU A 105 11.08 21.27 7.50
N TYR A 106 10.58 20.21 6.88
CA TYR A 106 11.32 19.47 5.84
C TYR A 106 10.93 19.94 4.45
N SER A 107 11.92 20.00 3.55
CA SER A 107 11.70 20.09 2.10
C SER A 107 11.31 18.72 1.57
N VAL A 108 10.02 18.45 1.44
CA VAL A 108 9.50 17.13 1.03
C VAL A 108 9.26 17.10 -0.47
N TYR A 109 9.72 16.02 -1.11
CA TYR A 109 9.49 15.71 -2.52
C TYR A 109 8.74 14.39 -2.62
N TYR A 110 7.57 14.44 -3.22
CA TYR A 110 6.75 13.26 -3.52
C TYR A 110 6.95 12.84 -4.98
N VAL A 111 7.36 11.60 -5.19
CA VAL A 111 7.70 11.07 -6.52
C VAL A 111 6.75 9.93 -6.86
N THR A 112 6.09 10.00 -8.01
CA THR A 112 5.14 8.98 -8.46
C THR A 112 5.10 8.86 -9.99
N ASN A 113 4.31 7.91 -10.51
CA ASN A 113 4.17 7.66 -11.93
C ASN A 113 3.48 8.84 -12.65
N SER A 114 4.00 9.23 -13.79
CA SER A 114 3.39 10.27 -14.64
C SER A 114 1.98 9.93 -15.15
N THR A 115 1.66 8.63 -15.27
CA THR A 115 0.33 8.18 -15.71
C THR A 115 -0.79 8.47 -14.72
N VAL A 116 -0.46 8.72 -13.44
CA VAL A 116 -1.46 8.99 -12.40
C VAL A 116 -1.67 10.49 -12.14
N GLN A 117 -1.03 11.35 -12.92
CA GLN A 117 -1.05 12.79 -12.70
C GLN A 117 -2.47 13.37 -12.53
N ASP A 118 -3.45 12.90 -13.28
CA ASP A 118 -4.82 13.41 -13.23
C ASP A 118 -5.74 12.60 -12.29
N SER A 119 -5.24 11.54 -11.67
CA SER A 119 -6.02 10.62 -10.84
C SER A 119 -5.73 10.69 -9.33
N ILE A 120 -4.89 11.65 -8.89
CA ILE A 120 -4.51 11.82 -7.48
C ILE A 120 -4.87 13.20 -6.90
N PRO A 121 -6.13 13.67 -7.03
CA PRO A 121 -6.51 15.02 -6.61
C PRO A 121 -6.37 15.25 -5.09
N THR A 122 -6.63 14.26 -4.25
CA THR A 122 -6.51 14.39 -2.78
C THR A 122 -5.04 14.52 -2.36
N ILE A 123 -4.16 13.72 -2.97
CA ILE A 123 -2.70 13.81 -2.73
C ILE A 123 -2.17 15.16 -3.21
N LYS A 124 -2.59 15.64 -4.40
CA LYS A 124 -2.21 16.98 -4.90
C LYS A 124 -2.62 18.08 -3.93
N SER A 125 -3.89 18.10 -3.50
CA SER A 125 -4.39 19.08 -2.53
C SER A 125 -3.59 19.06 -1.21
N MET A 126 -3.19 17.89 -0.75
CA MET A 126 -2.34 17.76 0.44
C MET A 126 -0.92 18.28 0.19
N CYS A 127 -0.35 17.99 -0.96
CA CYS A 127 0.97 18.50 -1.34
C CYS A 127 0.96 20.03 -1.42
N ASP A 128 -0.05 20.61 -2.03
CA ASP A 128 -0.23 22.07 -2.11
C ASP A 128 -0.35 22.71 -0.72
N LYS A 129 -1.15 22.09 0.16
CA LYS A 129 -1.34 22.55 1.55
C LYS A 129 -0.04 22.64 2.34
N TYR A 130 0.88 21.71 2.12
CA TYR A 130 2.14 21.61 2.89
C TYR A 130 3.39 22.05 2.11
N GLY A 131 3.23 22.56 0.88
CA GLY A 131 4.36 22.94 0.04
C GLY A 131 5.23 21.76 -0.41
N ILE A 132 4.67 20.54 -0.47
CA ILE A 132 5.35 19.34 -0.93
C ILE A 132 5.46 19.39 -2.47
N LYS A 133 6.67 19.21 -2.99
CA LYS A 133 6.91 19.24 -4.44
C LYS A 133 6.64 17.88 -5.05
N ILE A 134 5.80 17.83 -6.09
CA ILE A 134 5.50 16.58 -6.82
C ILE A 134 6.43 16.46 -8.01
N ILE A 135 7.04 15.27 -8.17
CA ILE A 135 7.86 14.90 -9.32
C ILE A 135 7.20 13.67 -9.97
N TYR A 136 6.92 13.78 -11.25
CA TYR A 136 6.38 12.68 -12.04
C TYR A 136 7.48 12.01 -12.85
N ILE A 137 7.54 10.67 -12.77
CA ILE A 137 8.49 9.86 -13.53
C ILE A 137 7.76 8.83 -14.39
N ASP A 138 8.41 8.39 -15.47
CA ASP A 138 7.89 7.33 -16.34
C ASP A 138 8.32 5.97 -15.78
N MET A 139 7.35 5.16 -15.38
CA MET A 139 7.58 3.83 -14.82
C MET A 139 7.31 2.71 -15.84
N ALA A 140 6.98 3.03 -17.09
CA ALA A 140 6.67 2.02 -18.11
C ALA A 140 7.91 1.24 -18.58
N ASP A 141 9.09 1.86 -18.56
CA ASP A 141 10.39 1.24 -18.86
C ASP A 141 11.22 1.18 -17.59
N TYR A 142 11.69 -0.01 -17.21
CA TYR A 142 12.38 -0.24 -15.94
C TYR A 142 13.75 0.47 -15.87
N GLU A 143 14.53 0.44 -16.96
CA GLU A 143 15.84 1.10 -16.98
C GLU A 143 15.69 2.63 -16.97
N LYS A 144 14.69 3.15 -17.69
CA LYS A 144 14.34 4.57 -17.67
C LYS A 144 13.84 5.01 -16.29
N CYS A 145 13.01 4.20 -15.62
CA CYS A 145 12.57 4.45 -14.25
C CYS A 145 13.75 4.55 -13.27
N PHE A 146 14.70 3.60 -13.35
CA PHE A 146 15.95 3.67 -12.59
C PHE A 146 16.71 4.98 -12.83
N MET A 147 16.85 5.38 -14.09
CA MET A 147 17.58 6.59 -14.49
C MET A 147 16.92 7.84 -13.92
N GLN A 148 15.60 7.97 -14.07
CA GLN A 148 14.87 9.13 -13.58
C GLN A 148 14.86 9.22 -12.05
N LEU A 149 14.74 8.08 -11.34
CA LEU A 149 14.90 8.05 -9.88
C LEU A 149 16.31 8.46 -9.46
N SER A 150 17.34 8.02 -10.18
CA SER A 150 18.72 8.44 -9.94
C SER A 150 18.88 9.95 -10.13
N ASP A 151 18.31 10.52 -11.20
CA ASP A 151 18.29 11.97 -11.42
C ASP A 151 17.62 12.72 -10.26
N VAL A 152 16.53 12.18 -9.72
CA VAL A 152 15.85 12.74 -8.56
C VAL A 152 16.78 12.70 -7.34
N PHE A 153 17.39 11.55 -7.01
CA PHE A 153 18.32 11.45 -5.88
C PHE A 153 19.48 12.45 -5.97
N GLU A 154 20.10 12.57 -7.14
CA GLU A 154 21.25 13.46 -7.35
C GLU A 154 20.85 14.94 -7.34
N THR A 155 19.65 15.28 -7.79
CA THR A 155 19.13 16.66 -7.83
C THR A 155 18.71 17.14 -6.45
N ILE A 156 17.89 16.35 -5.73
CA ILE A 156 17.32 16.79 -4.44
C ILE A 156 18.19 16.43 -3.25
N LYS A 157 19.12 15.48 -3.41
CA LYS A 157 20.11 15.06 -2.39
C LYS A 157 19.48 14.75 -1.04
N PRO A 158 18.50 13.84 -0.95
CA PRO A 158 17.75 13.65 0.27
C PRO A 158 18.62 13.08 1.39
N LYS A 159 18.35 13.48 2.64
CA LYS A 159 18.91 12.83 3.83
C LYS A 159 18.21 11.51 4.14
N ALA A 160 16.92 11.43 3.79
CA ALA A 160 16.07 10.27 3.99
C ALA A 160 15.16 10.06 2.80
N ALA A 161 14.94 8.81 2.42
CA ALA A 161 14.05 8.40 1.36
C ALA A 161 13.07 7.33 1.88
N PHE A 162 11.77 7.60 1.72
CA PHE A 162 10.70 6.68 2.05
C PHE A 162 10.26 5.94 0.80
N PHE A 163 10.27 4.62 0.88
CA PHE A 163 9.94 3.69 -0.19
C PHE A 163 8.57 3.09 0.06
N TYR A 164 7.57 3.51 -0.69
CA TYR A 164 6.20 3.03 -0.64
C TYR A 164 5.79 2.57 -2.03
N THR A 165 5.75 1.26 -2.27
CA THR A 165 5.59 0.74 -3.62
C THR A 165 4.91 -0.62 -3.67
N THR A 166 4.66 -1.10 -4.89
CA THR A 166 4.13 -2.43 -5.15
C THR A 166 5.16 -3.51 -4.77
N PRO A 167 4.71 -4.71 -4.38
CA PRO A 167 5.59 -5.81 -3.95
C PRO A 167 6.61 -6.28 -4.99
N TYR A 168 6.47 -5.87 -6.23
CA TYR A 168 7.25 -6.33 -7.38
C TYR A 168 7.99 -5.20 -8.14
N ASP A 169 8.19 -4.04 -7.51
CA ASP A 169 8.86 -2.89 -8.12
C ASP A 169 10.38 -3.08 -8.15
N SER A 170 10.87 -3.78 -9.14
CA SER A 170 12.29 -4.11 -9.30
C SER A 170 13.14 -2.88 -9.69
N ALA A 171 12.60 -1.96 -10.50
CA ALA A 171 13.33 -0.78 -10.97
C ALA A 171 13.63 0.20 -9.83
N ALA A 172 12.61 0.54 -9.05
CA ALA A 172 12.79 1.41 -7.90
C ALA A 172 13.62 0.74 -6.81
N SER A 173 13.47 -0.58 -6.58
CA SER A 173 14.33 -1.32 -5.65
C SER A 173 15.80 -1.25 -6.04
N ALA A 174 16.13 -1.43 -7.33
CA ALA A 174 17.51 -1.28 -7.83
C ALA A 174 18.03 0.17 -7.69
N ALA A 175 17.17 1.18 -7.96
CA ALA A 175 17.53 2.58 -7.81
C ALA A 175 17.80 2.96 -6.35
N PHE A 176 16.94 2.55 -5.42
CA PHE A 176 17.16 2.80 -3.99
C PHE A 176 18.40 2.08 -3.47
N HIS A 177 18.69 0.84 -3.92
CA HIS A 177 19.93 0.14 -3.58
C HIS A 177 21.16 0.93 -4.03
N ALA A 178 21.15 1.50 -5.22
CA ALA A 178 22.29 2.26 -5.78
C ALA A 178 22.72 3.45 -4.90
N TYR A 179 21.87 3.93 -4.00
CA TYR A 179 22.17 5.01 -3.04
C TYR A 179 22.32 4.52 -1.60
N GLU A 180 22.66 3.24 -1.41
CA GLU A 180 23.05 2.68 -0.11
C GLU A 180 24.20 3.47 0.52
N GLY A 181 24.12 3.74 1.82
CA GLY A 181 25.13 4.50 2.57
C GLY A 181 25.14 6.02 2.29
N ILE A 182 24.35 6.52 1.31
CA ILE A 182 24.29 7.93 0.93
C ILE A 182 23.16 8.65 1.64
N CYS A 183 21.97 8.09 1.64
CA CYS A 183 20.82 8.55 2.43
C CYS A 183 20.27 7.40 3.27
N THR A 184 19.47 7.70 4.29
CA THR A 184 18.77 6.67 5.05
C THR A 184 17.47 6.29 4.32
N ARG A 185 17.28 4.99 4.06
CA ARG A 185 16.17 4.47 3.25
C ARG A 185 15.20 3.70 4.14
N TYR A 186 13.92 4.05 4.06
CA TYR A 186 12.85 3.48 4.88
C TYR A 186 11.79 2.83 4.00
N LEU A 187 11.55 1.54 4.15
CA LEU A 187 10.36 0.90 3.56
C LEU A 187 9.12 1.22 4.42
N ILE A 188 8.07 1.71 3.79
CA ILE A 188 6.73 1.76 4.38
C ILE A 188 6.04 0.43 4.04
N ASP A 189 6.06 -0.52 4.98
CA ASP A 189 5.50 -1.86 4.73
C ASP A 189 3.97 -1.85 4.78
N LEU A 190 3.36 -1.91 3.58
CA LEU A 190 1.93 -2.06 3.38
C LEU A 190 1.52 -3.53 3.27
N THR A 191 2.40 -4.38 2.78
CA THR A 191 2.14 -5.78 2.39
C THR A 191 2.88 -6.77 3.28
N ASP A 192 2.89 -6.50 4.58
CA ASP A 192 3.57 -7.32 5.59
C ASP A 192 3.14 -8.81 5.57
N HIS A 193 1.94 -9.10 5.10
CA HIS A 193 1.33 -10.43 5.05
C HIS A 193 1.70 -11.28 3.81
N ALA A 194 2.48 -10.74 2.87
CA ALA A 194 2.83 -11.41 1.62
C ALA A 194 4.25 -11.09 1.18
N PHE A 195 4.74 -11.78 0.13
CA PHE A 195 6.03 -11.47 -0.48
C PHE A 195 6.11 -10.01 -0.93
N TRP A 196 7.28 -9.39 -0.77
CA TRP A 196 7.66 -8.15 -1.45
C TRP A 196 9.16 -8.13 -1.71
N LEU A 197 9.55 -7.44 -2.78
CA LEU A 197 10.91 -7.16 -3.20
C LEU A 197 11.36 -5.81 -2.63
N GLY A 198 12.64 -5.66 -2.27
CA GLY A 198 13.22 -4.40 -1.82
C GLY A 198 13.87 -4.48 -0.44
N LYS A 199 14.16 -5.68 0.07
CA LYS A 199 14.98 -5.86 1.28
C LYS A 199 16.35 -5.23 1.10
N CYS A 200 16.97 -5.38 -0.07
CA CYS A 200 18.27 -4.76 -0.43
C CYS A 200 18.16 -3.23 -0.57
N ALA A 201 16.98 -2.70 -0.85
CA ALA A 201 16.75 -1.28 -1.15
C ALA A 201 16.61 -0.40 0.10
N ASN A 202 16.50 -0.99 1.30
CA ASN A 202 16.11 -0.26 2.50
C ASN A 202 17.01 -0.55 3.70
N ASP A 203 17.18 0.47 4.56
CA ASP A 203 17.96 0.37 5.80
C ASP A 203 17.06 0.05 6.99
N TYR A 204 15.80 0.53 6.97
CA TYR A 204 14.79 0.34 8.01
C TYR A 204 13.43 0.00 7.40
N PHE A 205 12.63 -0.76 8.15
CA PHE A 205 11.34 -1.29 7.73
C PHE A 205 10.27 -0.80 8.72
N LEU A 206 9.29 -0.05 8.20
CA LEU A 206 8.29 0.63 9.00
C LEU A 206 6.97 -0.14 8.95
N GLY A 207 6.78 -1.05 9.89
CA GLY A 207 5.56 -1.83 10.03
C GLY A 207 4.50 -1.09 10.86
N SER A 208 3.23 -1.26 10.53
CA SER A 208 2.13 -0.59 11.25
C SER A 208 1.53 -1.40 12.40
N ARG A 209 1.98 -2.62 12.61
CA ARG A 209 1.45 -3.57 13.62
C ARG A 209 2.54 -4.53 14.11
N GLU A 210 2.29 -5.21 15.22
CA GLU A 210 3.24 -6.19 15.80
C GLU A 210 3.57 -7.32 14.83
N MET A 211 2.58 -7.80 14.07
CA MET A 211 2.76 -8.85 13.08
C MET A 211 3.73 -8.43 11.98
N SER A 212 3.74 -7.16 11.55
CA SER A 212 4.71 -6.65 10.57
C SER A 212 6.14 -6.86 11.08
N ALA A 213 6.43 -6.38 12.29
CA ALA A 213 7.77 -6.52 12.89
C ALA A 213 8.17 -7.99 13.12
N TYR A 214 7.20 -8.85 13.45
CA TYR A 214 7.43 -10.30 13.58
C TYR A 214 7.84 -10.91 12.23
N ILE A 215 7.06 -10.69 11.18
CA ILE A 215 7.33 -11.23 9.84
C ILE A 215 8.66 -10.68 9.29
N GLU A 216 8.90 -9.38 9.42
CA GLU A 216 10.16 -8.75 9.01
C GLU A 216 11.36 -9.44 9.67
N HIS A 217 11.28 -9.69 10.96
CA HIS A 217 12.41 -10.29 11.70
C HIS A 217 12.55 -11.79 11.45
N PHE A 218 11.48 -12.57 11.63
CA PHE A 218 11.56 -14.04 11.65
C PHE A 218 11.42 -14.67 10.27
N GLU A 219 10.59 -14.10 9.40
CA GLU A 219 10.31 -14.70 8.10
C GLU A 219 11.17 -14.09 6.97
N ARG A 220 11.57 -12.81 7.11
CA ARG A 220 12.42 -12.12 6.13
C ARG A 220 13.87 -12.02 6.54
N ASN A 221 14.25 -12.52 7.75
CA ASN A 221 15.60 -12.41 8.29
C ASN A 221 16.15 -10.98 8.34
N ILE A 222 15.30 -10.01 8.66
CA ILE A 222 15.71 -8.63 8.87
C ILE A 222 16.15 -8.44 10.33
N PRO A 223 17.31 -7.83 10.60
CA PRO A 223 17.76 -7.59 11.97
C PRO A 223 16.72 -6.81 12.79
N LYS A 224 16.40 -7.26 14.00
CA LYS A 224 15.34 -6.69 14.85
C LYS A 224 15.44 -5.16 15.02
N HIS A 225 16.66 -4.62 15.12
CA HIS A 225 16.88 -3.17 15.28
C HIS A 225 16.54 -2.35 14.02
N LYS A 226 16.33 -3.00 12.89
CA LYS A 226 15.89 -2.38 11.62
C LYS A 226 14.37 -2.45 11.43
N CYS A 227 13.67 -3.31 12.18
CA CYS A 227 12.22 -3.45 12.15
C CYS A 227 11.61 -2.44 13.12
N ILE A 228 10.97 -1.40 12.59
CA ILE A 228 10.42 -0.31 13.39
C ILE A 228 8.89 -0.39 13.33
N LYS A 229 8.28 -0.61 14.50
CA LYS A 229 6.83 -0.47 14.62
C LYS A 229 6.47 1.01 14.70
N LEU A 230 5.83 1.51 13.66
CA LEU A 230 5.33 2.87 13.60
C LEU A 230 3.80 2.87 13.62
N GLY A 231 3.21 3.48 14.63
CA GLY A 231 1.75 3.59 14.74
C GLY A 231 1.17 4.36 13.54
N VAL A 232 0.01 3.92 13.07
CA VAL A 232 -0.71 4.64 12.02
C VAL A 232 -1.41 5.85 12.63
N ASN A 233 -1.06 7.03 12.19
CA ASN A 233 -1.75 8.26 12.54
C ASN A 233 -2.92 8.48 11.59
N LEU A 234 -4.14 8.17 12.05
CA LEU A 234 -5.35 8.27 11.23
C LEU A 234 -5.64 9.73 10.85
N LEU A 235 -5.87 9.95 9.56
CA LEU A 235 -6.33 11.25 9.08
C LEU A 235 -7.83 11.37 9.37
N ASN A 236 -8.17 12.28 10.25
CA ASN A 236 -9.57 12.61 10.55
C ASN A 236 -9.86 14.01 9.97
N GLU A 237 -10.23 14.05 8.71
CA GLU A 237 -10.68 15.28 8.07
C GLU A 237 -12.10 15.59 8.58
N LYS A 238 -12.30 16.81 9.10
CA LYS A 238 -13.65 17.26 9.47
C LYS A 238 -14.45 17.50 8.19
N VAL A 239 -15.34 16.57 7.90
CA VAL A 239 -16.34 16.70 6.83
C VAL A 239 -17.63 17.22 7.48
N THR A 240 -18.19 18.28 6.93
CA THR A 240 -19.43 18.92 7.43
C THR A 240 -20.63 18.62 6.54
N ASP A 241 -20.40 18.11 5.32
CA ASP A 241 -21.46 17.68 4.42
C ASP A 241 -21.76 16.18 4.64
N HIS A 242 -22.93 15.91 5.19
CA HIS A 242 -23.47 14.58 5.45
C HIS A 242 -24.70 14.27 4.57
N SER A 243 -24.82 14.96 3.43
CA SER A 243 -25.94 14.77 2.51
C SER A 243 -25.96 13.34 1.92
N GLY A 244 -27.15 12.87 1.54
CA GLY A 244 -27.34 11.56 0.92
C GLY A 244 -27.24 10.36 1.88
N LEU A 245 -27.32 10.60 3.19
CA LEU A 245 -27.50 9.53 4.17
C LEU A 245 -28.93 8.98 4.12
N PRO A 246 -29.14 7.67 4.30
CA PRO A 246 -30.44 7.03 4.09
C PRO A 246 -31.44 7.29 5.21
N PHE A 247 -30.99 7.72 6.38
CA PHE A 247 -31.79 8.02 7.56
C PHE A 247 -31.00 8.90 8.53
N ASP A 248 -31.67 9.37 9.58
CA ASP A 248 -31.05 10.11 10.68
C ASP A 248 -30.16 9.16 11.52
N LEU A 249 -28.84 9.33 11.42
CA LEU A 249 -27.86 8.47 12.09
C LEU A 249 -27.84 8.66 13.61
N GLU A 250 -28.17 9.85 14.11
CA GLU A 250 -28.10 10.16 15.54
C GLU A 250 -29.24 9.49 16.33
N ASN A 251 -30.37 9.31 15.67
CA ASN A 251 -31.60 8.77 16.31
C ASN A 251 -31.96 7.35 15.84
N THR A 252 -31.06 6.70 15.06
CA THR A 252 -31.35 5.36 14.53
C THR A 252 -30.26 4.38 14.99
N ARG A 253 -30.66 3.20 15.45
CA ARG A 253 -29.72 2.10 15.74
C ARG A 253 -29.35 1.41 14.44
N TYR A 254 -28.05 1.27 14.19
CA TYR A 254 -27.59 0.59 12.99
C TYR A 254 -26.22 -0.05 13.15
N VAL A 255 -25.98 -1.08 12.34
CA VAL A 255 -24.69 -1.71 12.13
C VAL A 255 -24.05 -1.06 10.89
N PHE A 256 -22.79 -0.71 11.00
CA PHE A 256 -22.01 -0.17 9.89
C PHE A 256 -20.89 -1.13 9.51
N SER A 257 -20.67 -1.30 8.20
CA SER A 257 -19.49 -1.92 7.64
C SER A 257 -18.99 -1.08 6.46
N GLY A 258 -17.71 -1.22 6.09
CA GLY A 258 -17.19 -0.44 4.97
C GLY A 258 -15.83 -0.87 4.49
N GLY A 259 -15.52 -0.46 3.25
CA GLY A 259 -14.29 -0.77 2.54
C GLY A 259 -14.55 -1.35 1.15
N ALA A 260 -13.48 -1.79 0.46
CA ALA A 260 -13.63 -2.41 -0.85
C ALA A 260 -14.38 -3.75 -0.74
N LEU A 261 -15.44 -3.91 -1.54
CA LEU A 261 -16.37 -5.05 -1.48
C LEU A 261 -15.73 -6.40 -1.76
N TYR A 262 -14.60 -6.45 -2.50
CA TYR A 262 -13.87 -7.72 -2.70
C TYR A 262 -13.49 -8.41 -1.38
N LYS A 263 -13.40 -7.65 -0.27
CA LYS A 263 -13.08 -8.19 1.05
C LYS A 263 -14.19 -9.02 1.68
N THR A 264 -15.39 -8.91 1.16
CA THR A 264 -16.56 -9.67 1.61
C THR A 264 -16.85 -10.87 0.73
N LEU A 265 -16.02 -11.11 -0.29
CA LEU A 265 -16.16 -12.19 -1.26
C LEU A 265 -15.09 -13.28 -1.04
N GLY A 266 -15.33 -14.47 -1.63
CA GLY A 266 -14.35 -15.58 -1.59
C GLY A 266 -14.50 -16.49 -0.37
N ASP A 267 -15.57 -16.36 0.40
CA ASP A 267 -16.01 -17.33 1.40
C ASP A 267 -17.19 -18.13 0.84
N ASP A 268 -17.01 -19.43 0.65
CA ASP A 268 -18.02 -20.35 0.06
C ASP A 268 -19.36 -20.36 0.83
N ASN A 269 -19.33 -19.97 2.12
CA ASN A 269 -20.50 -19.91 2.99
C ASN A 269 -21.17 -18.53 3.00
N ASN A 270 -20.61 -17.53 2.34
CA ASN A 270 -21.08 -16.13 2.42
C ASN A 270 -21.27 -15.64 3.87
N THR A 271 -20.37 -16.00 4.76
CA THR A 271 -20.49 -15.80 6.22
C THR A 271 -20.77 -14.34 6.57
N PHE A 272 -20.11 -13.38 5.93
CA PHE A 272 -20.32 -11.96 6.17
C PHE A 272 -21.80 -11.56 5.96
N TYR A 273 -22.37 -11.94 4.84
CA TYR A 273 -23.75 -11.60 4.49
C TYR A 273 -24.77 -12.37 5.33
N ARG A 274 -24.47 -13.62 5.70
CA ARG A 274 -25.32 -14.39 6.63
C ARG A 274 -25.38 -13.79 8.02
N ILE A 275 -24.28 -13.21 8.50
CA ILE A 275 -24.27 -12.47 9.79
C ILE A 275 -25.19 -11.26 9.69
N ILE A 276 -25.14 -10.50 8.61
CA ILE A 276 -26.01 -9.33 8.40
C ILE A 276 -27.48 -9.75 8.32
N ASP A 277 -27.79 -10.79 7.53
CA ASP A 277 -29.13 -11.34 7.42
C ASP A 277 -29.70 -11.72 8.80
N HIS A 278 -28.91 -12.46 9.58
CA HIS A 278 -29.30 -12.87 10.92
C HIS A 278 -29.55 -11.68 11.85
N ILE A 279 -28.68 -10.67 11.85
CA ILE A 279 -28.89 -9.46 12.65
C ILE A 279 -30.17 -8.75 12.26
N LEU A 280 -30.48 -8.63 10.97
CA LEU A 280 -31.65 -7.94 10.49
C LEU A 280 -32.94 -8.76 10.67
N GLU A 281 -32.86 -10.08 10.71
CA GLU A 281 -34.02 -10.96 11.02
C GLU A 281 -34.37 -10.91 12.49
N GLU A 282 -33.39 -10.99 13.39
CA GLU A 282 -33.62 -11.03 14.83
C GLU A 282 -33.93 -9.65 15.44
N HIS A 283 -33.49 -8.56 14.80
CA HIS A 283 -33.63 -7.20 15.35
C HIS A 283 -34.34 -6.26 14.37
N SER A 284 -35.64 -6.12 14.50
CA SER A 284 -36.49 -5.31 13.60
C SER A 284 -36.20 -3.80 13.70
N ASP A 285 -35.60 -3.32 14.78
CA ASP A 285 -35.25 -1.93 15.05
C ASP A 285 -33.82 -1.57 14.55
N ILE A 286 -33.04 -2.55 14.10
CA ILE A 286 -31.67 -2.35 13.60
C ILE A 286 -31.72 -2.13 12.10
N LYS A 287 -30.91 -1.14 11.63
CA LYS A 287 -30.60 -0.94 10.21
C LYS A 287 -29.16 -1.33 9.91
N PHE A 288 -28.82 -1.45 8.65
CA PHE A 288 -27.48 -1.76 8.18
C PHE A 288 -27.03 -0.78 7.08
N ILE A 289 -25.81 -0.28 7.19
CA ILE A 289 -25.15 0.51 6.14
C ILE A 289 -23.85 -0.17 5.76
N TYR A 290 -23.64 -0.36 4.44
CA TYR A 290 -22.34 -0.64 3.88
C TYR A 290 -21.88 0.56 3.06
N ALA A 291 -20.65 1.06 3.31
CA ALA A 291 -20.03 2.11 2.48
C ALA A 291 -18.76 1.59 1.79
N GLY A 292 -18.78 1.56 0.46
CA GLY A 292 -17.64 1.08 -0.32
C GLY A 292 -17.98 0.76 -1.77
N THR A 293 -16.94 0.43 -2.55
CA THR A 293 -17.05 0.15 -3.98
C THR A 293 -16.51 -1.24 -4.33
N GLY A 294 -16.93 -1.75 -5.49
CA GLY A 294 -16.54 -3.06 -6.01
C GLY A 294 -17.76 -3.87 -6.45
N ASP A 295 -17.59 -5.18 -6.63
CA ASP A 295 -18.69 -6.11 -6.93
C ASP A 295 -19.63 -6.18 -5.74
N ASN A 296 -20.85 -5.68 -5.93
CA ASN A 296 -21.90 -5.60 -4.91
C ASN A 296 -23.00 -6.66 -5.08
N SER A 297 -22.77 -7.68 -5.90
CA SER A 297 -23.79 -8.69 -6.24
C SER A 297 -24.41 -9.37 -5.01
N GLU A 298 -23.59 -9.74 -4.02
CA GLU A 298 -24.07 -10.35 -2.78
C GLU A 298 -24.73 -9.31 -1.84
N LEU A 299 -24.15 -8.12 -1.72
CA LEU A 299 -24.72 -7.04 -0.93
C LEU A 299 -26.12 -6.63 -1.44
N LYS A 300 -26.30 -6.62 -2.76
CA LYS A 300 -27.57 -6.29 -3.40
C LYS A 300 -28.71 -7.23 -2.96
N LYS A 301 -28.42 -8.52 -2.79
CA LYS A 301 -29.41 -9.50 -2.28
C LYS A 301 -29.91 -9.13 -0.87
N VAL A 302 -29.00 -8.66 0.00
CA VAL A 302 -29.36 -8.20 1.36
C VAL A 302 -30.21 -6.94 1.28
N VAL A 303 -29.84 -5.98 0.43
CA VAL A 303 -30.61 -4.73 0.24
C VAL A 303 -32.01 -5.02 -0.32
N GLU A 304 -32.12 -5.93 -1.28
CA GLU A 304 -33.41 -6.35 -1.85
C GLU A 304 -34.29 -7.10 -0.82
N LYS A 305 -33.69 -7.89 0.07
CA LYS A 305 -34.39 -8.60 1.14
C LYS A 305 -34.90 -7.66 2.25
N PHE A 306 -34.14 -6.57 2.54
CA PHE A 306 -34.45 -5.61 3.60
C PHE A 306 -34.44 -4.16 3.07
N PRO A 307 -35.35 -3.80 2.14
CA PRO A 307 -35.27 -2.55 1.37
C PRO A 307 -35.30 -1.27 2.22
N ASP A 308 -35.96 -1.28 3.38
CA ASP A 308 -36.06 -0.11 4.27
C ASP A 308 -35.03 -0.12 5.41
N ARG A 309 -34.19 -1.15 5.47
CA ARG A 309 -33.25 -1.37 6.58
C ARG A 309 -31.81 -1.64 6.19
N ALA A 310 -31.57 -2.12 4.97
CA ALA A 310 -30.20 -2.33 4.46
C ALA A 310 -29.88 -1.35 3.33
N PHE A 311 -28.73 -0.68 3.43
CA PHE A 311 -28.35 0.38 2.51
C PHE A 311 -26.91 0.21 2.04
N HIS A 312 -26.70 0.40 0.74
CA HIS A 312 -25.39 0.47 0.13
C HIS A 312 -25.09 1.91 -0.27
N LEU A 313 -24.00 2.46 0.22
CA LEU A 313 -23.46 3.75 -0.14
C LEU A 313 -22.12 3.55 -0.88
N ASN A 314 -21.83 4.40 -1.83
CA ASN A 314 -20.48 4.47 -2.42
C ASN A 314 -19.46 4.91 -1.38
N GLU A 315 -18.18 4.88 -1.73
CA GLU A 315 -17.11 5.41 -0.90
C GLU A 315 -17.41 6.88 -0.51
N ARG A 316 -17.30 7.20 0.80
CA ARG A 316 -17.68 8.49 1.37
C ARG A 316 -16.53 9.10 2.16
N LYS A 317 -16.37 10.42 2.04
CA LYS A 317 -15.38 11.17 2.84
C LYS A 317 -15.82 11.31 4.31
N ASP A 318 -17.12 11.33 4.57
CA ASP A 318 -17.72 11.46 5.91
C ASP A 318 -17.92 10.11 6.61
N PHE A 319 -17.25 9.04 6.16
CA PHE A 319 -17.37 7.69 6.74
C PHE A 319 -17.09 7.66 8.26
N PHE A 320 -16.23 8.57 8.76
CA PHE A 320 -15.93 8.63 10.17
C PHE A 320 -17.12 9.12 10.99
N TYR A 321 -17.90 10.08 10.46
CA TYR A 321 -19.17 10.49 11.05
C TYR A 321 -20.16 9.31 11.14
N ILE A 322 -20.23 8.48 10.08
CA ILE A 322 -21.08 7.28 10.08
C ILE A 322 -20.60 6.28 11.15
N ILE A 323 -19.28 6.08 11.29
CA ILE A 323 -18.75 5.21 12.36
C ILE A 323 -19.07 5.75 13.75
N GLN A 324 -18.94 7.05 13.99
CA GLN A 324 -19.16 7.66 15.30
C GLN A 324 -20.60 7.46 15.81
N HIS A 325 -21.58 7.37 14.93
CA HIS A 325 -22.99 7.23 15.28
C HIS A 325 -23.52 5.78 15.21
N CYS A 326 -22.77 4.84 14.62
CA CYS A 326 -23.23 3.46 14.55
C CYS A 326 -23.33 2.81 15.94
N THR A 327 -24.23 1.85 16.06
CA THR A 327 -24.34 1.01 17.28
C THR A 327 -23.19 0.01 17.36
N LEU A 328 -22.82 -0.56 16.21
CA LEU A 328 -21.77 -1.57 16.06
C LEU A 328 -21.06 -1.37 14.71
N TYR A 329 -19.75 -1.47 14.72
CA TYR A 329 -18.97 -1.65 13.49
C TYR A 329 -18.74 -3.14 13.24
N LEU A 330 -19.22 -3.66 12.11
CA LEU A 330 -18.97 -5.03 11.66
C LEU A 330 -17.83 -5.03 10.65
N ASN A 331 -16.70 -5.66 10.99
CA ASN A 331 -15.59 -5.74 10.06
C ASN A 331 -15.88 -6.68 8.89
N THR A 332 -15.28 -6.42 7.73
CA THR A 332 -15.41 -7.27 6.54
C THR A 332 -14.79 -8.66 6.77
N TYR A 333 -15.36 -9.70 6.14
CA TYR A 333 -14.91 -11.09 6.18
C TYR A 333 -15.09 -11.73 4.79
N PRO A 334 -14.20 -12.58 4.29
CA PRO A 334 -13.04 -13.20 4.96
C PRO A 334 -11.80 -12.30 5.09
N MET A 335 -11.74 -11.19 4.38
CA MET A 335 -10.62 -10.25 4.48
C MET A 335 -11.02 -9.04 5.32
N PHE A 336 -10.40 -8.88 6.49
CA PHE A 336 -10.72 -7.75 7.34
C PHE A 336 -10.16 -6.42 6.85
N GLY A 337 -10.90 -5.34 7.07
CA GLY A 337 -10.53 -3.97 6.76
C GLY A 337 -9.69 -3.33 7.87
N GLY A 338 -8.37 -3.54 7.87
CA GLY A 338 -7.50 -3.09 8.95
C GLY A 338 -7.56 -1.59 9.25
N MET A 339 -7.71 -0.73 8.23
CA MET A 339 -7.85 0.71 8.41
C MET A 339 -9.20 1.08 9.00
N MET A 340 -10.29 0.50 8.49
CA MET A 340 -11.64 0.75 8.99
C MET A 340 -11.79 0.32 10.46
N MET A 341 -11.18 -0.81 10.83
CA MET A 341 -11.12 -1.25 12.23
C MET A 341 -10.39 -0.24 13.14
N LYS A 342 -9.31 0.39 12.65
CA LYS A 342 -8.62 1.43 13.42
C LYS A 342 -9.49 2.68 13.60
N TYR A 343 -10.23 3.09 12.58
CA TYR A 343 -11.19 4.19 12.70
C TYR A 343 -12.34 3.85 13.65
N SER A 344 -12.82 2.60 13.63
CA SER A 344 -13.87 2.20 14.56
C SER A 344 -13.38 2.17 16.01
N ALA A 345 -12.15 1.73 16.24
CA ALA A 345 -11.52 1.82 17.56
C ALA A 345 -11.35 3.29 18.03
N LEU A 346 -10.96 4.21 17.13
CA LEU A 346 -10.86 5.63 17.42
C LEU A 346 -12.24 6.23 17.79
N ALA A 347 -13.30 5.74 17.17
CA ALA A 347 -14.68 6.13 17.45
C ALA A 347 -15.31 5.37 18.66
N HIS A 348 -14.56 4.48 19.32
CA HIS A 348 -15.05 3.61 20.39
C HIS A 348 -16.22 2.70 19.97
N LYS A 349 -16.17 2.19 18.73
CA LYS A 349 -17.21 1.36 18.11
C LYS A 349 -16.61 0.01 17.68
N LEU A 350 -16.47 -0.91 18.61
CA LEU A 350 -16.01 -2.27 18.39
C LEU A 350 -17.10 -3.26 18.77
#